data_c9bc928722c0811bbe486af6f98f73a8
#
_entry.id   c9bc928722c0811bbe486af6f98f73a8
#
_cell.length_a   1.000
_cell.length_b   1.000
_cell.length_c   1.000
_cell.angle_alpha   90.00
_cell.angle_beta   90.00
_cell.angle_gamma   90.00
#
_symmetry.space_group_name_H-M   'P 1'
#
loop_
_entity.id
_entity.type
_entity.pdbx_description
1 polymer ?
#
loop_
_entity_poly.entity_id
_entity_poly.type
_entity_poly.pdbx_seq_one_letter_code
_entity_poly.pdbx_strand_id
1 'polypeptide(L)'
;LDIQEEQKQVEAAPVAAGGGETFAMPKAAEGPVLIDKLLTAAVKNGVSDIHITAGLPPVFRIDGHMRPQKTKVLTGDDTNGLMKAITPERCQLELAEKGGSDFGFAFGDMARFRVSVFKQRGTVAMVLRQIPNKLLTPEQLGVPQVVKTMVERPRGLFLVTGPTGSGKSTTLAALIDYLNATYEHHIITIEDPIEFYHRSKKDRKSTRLKSSHSSVSR
;
A
#
# COMPACT_ATOMS: atom_id res chain seq x y z
N LEU A 1 1.46 52.43 31.54
CA LEU A 1 0.30 51.68 31.02
C LEU A 1 0.66 50.22 31.11
N ASP A 2 0.14 49.61 32.18
CA ASP A 2 0.33 48.21 32.56
C ASP A 2 -0.30 47.26 31.53
N ILE A 3 0.52 46.31 31.10
CA ILE A 3 0.07 45.12 30.41
C ILE A 3 0.35 43.94 31.35
N GLN A 4 -0.39 43.89 32.43
CA GLN A 4 -0.55 42.72 33.28
C GLN A 4 -2.02 42.61 33.63
N GLU A 5 -2.62 41.44 33.43
CA GLU A 5 -3.97 40.97 33.72
C GLU A 5 -4.81 40.68 32.46
N GLU A 6 -4.56 39.53 31.92
CA GLU A 6 -5.62 38.62 31.43
C GLU A 6 -5.07 37.21 31.15
N GLN A 7 -4.52 36.58 32.18
CA GLN A 7 -4.42 35.14 32.23
C GLN A 7 -5.72 34.59 32.82
N LYS A 8 -6.76 34.52 31.98
CA LYS A 8 -7.96 33.80 32.32
C LYS A 8 -7.69 32.32 32.22
N GLN A 9 -7.68 31.64 33.35
CA GLN A 9 -7.67 30.19 33.49
C GLN A 9 -8.68 29.54 32.52
N VAL A 10 -8.15 28.86 31.53
CA VAL A 10 -8.94 27.86 30.76
C VAL A 10 -8.91 26.58 31.58
N GLU A 11 -9.94 26.42 32.39
CA GLU A 11 -10.25 25.21 33.13
C GLU A 11 -10.43 24.08 32.10
N ALA A 12 -9.51 23.14 32.10
CA ALA A 12 -9.57 21.97 31.23
C ALA A 12 -10.79 21.13 31.64
N ALA A 13 -11.79 21.09 30.77
CA ALA A 13 -12.90 20.17 30.90
C ALA A 13 -12.37 18.73 30.97
N PRO A 14 -12.91 17.86 31.82
CA PRO A 14 -12.47 16.47 31.93
C PRO A 14 -12.72 15.76 30.60
N VAL A 15 -11.63 15.27 30.01
CA VAL A 15 -11.71 14.36 28.87
C VAL A 15 -12.45 13.12 29.35
N ALA A 16 -13.66 12.92 28.86
CA ALA A 16 -14.44 11.72 29.12
C ALA A 16 -13.57 10.53 28.68
N ALA A 17 -13.25 9.65 29.65
CA ALA A 17 -12.62 8.38 29.42
C ALA A 17 -13.52 7.56 28.49
N GLY A 18 -13.23 7.62 27.19
CA GLY A 18 -13.83 6.74 26.21
C GLY A 18 -13.57 5.31 26.65
N GLY A 19 -14.66 4.56 26.89
CA GLY A 19 -14.62 3.17 27.30
C GLY A 19 -13.71 2.40 26.34
N GLY A 20 -12.56 1.99 26.82
CA GLY A 20 -11.68 1.07 26.12
C GLY A 20 -12.42 -0.25 26.01
N GLU A 21 -12.95 -0.55 24.81
CA GLU A 21 -13.29 -1.91 24.47
C GLU A 21 -12.00 -2.73 24.62
N THR A 22 -11.94 -3.51 25.68
CA THR A 22 -10.90 -4.50 25.90
C THR A 22 -11.04 -5.52 24.76
N PHE A 23 -10.20 -5.36 23.74
CA PHE A 23 -10.07 -6.33 22.66
C PHE A 23 -9.69 -7.68 23.27
N ALA A 24 -10.70 -8.56 23.43
CA ALA A 24 -10.46 -9.92 23.87
C ALA A 24 -9.60 -10.61 22.81
N MET A 25 -8.33 -10.88 23.16
CA MET A 25 -7.39 -11.59 22.28
C MET A 25 -7.99 -12.97 21.97
N PRO A 26 -8.20 -13.33 20.70
CA PRO A 26 -8.70 -14.65 20.36
C PRO A 26 -7.68 -15.71 20.78
N LYS A 27 -8.17 -16.88 21.29
CA LYS A 27 -7.30 -18.02 21.62
C LYS A 27 -6.42 -18.34 20.42
N ALA A 28 -5.10 -18.21 20.58
CA ALA A 28 -4.13 -18.39 19.52
C ALA A 28 -4.06 -19.84 19.07
N ALA A 29 -4.04 -20.06 17.76
CA ALA A 29 -3.62 -21.34 17.21
C ALA A 29 -2.10 -21.48 17.37
N GLU A 30 -1.65 -22.56 17.99
CA GLU A 30 -0.23 -22.87 18.17
C GLU A 30 0.36 -23.35 16.84
N GLY A 31 1.39 -22.67 16.35
CA GLY A 31 2.12 -23.05 15.14
C GLY A 31 2.84 -21.88 14.47
N PRO A 32 3.83 -22.15 13.59
CA PRO A 32 4.54 -21.07 12.88
C PRO A 32 3.57 -20.31 11.97
N VAL A 33 3.64 -18.99 12.04
CA VAL A 33 2.91 -18.13 11.11
C VAL A 33 3.68 -18.07 9.78
N LEU A 34 3.06 -18.58 8.73
CA LEU A 34 3.64 -18.58 7.38
C LEU A 34 3.09 -17.41 6.59
N ILE A 35 3.98 -16.64 5.98
CA ILE A 35 3.60 -15.45 5.20
C ILE A 35 2.63 -15.81 4.06
N ASP A 36 2.84 -16.92 3.36
CA ASP A 36 1.98 -17.35 2.24
C ASP A 36 0.54 -17.62 2.70
N LYS A 37 0.36 -18.19 3.89
CA LYS A 37 -0.97 -18.42 4.46
C LYS A 37 -1.67 -17.11 4.81
N LEU A 38 -0.92 -16.13 5.35
CA LEU A 38 -1.44 -14.80 5.64
C LEU A 38 -1.86 -14.07 4.37
N LEU A 39 -1.01 -14.09 3.34
CA LEU A 39 -1.28 -13.46 2.05
C LEU A 39 -2.48 -14.09 1.35
N THR A 40 -2.56 -15.44 1.35
CA THR A 40 -3.70 -16.17 0.79
C THR A 40 -5.00 -15.82 1.52
N ALA A 41 -4.97 -15.79 2.85
CA ALA A 41 -6.13 -15.42 3.65
C ALA A 41 -6.55 -13.95 3.41
N ALA A 42 -5.58 -13.05 3.28
CA ALA A 42 -5.85 -11.64 3.00
C ALA A 42 -6.55 -11.45 1.66
N VAL A 43 -6.05 -12.09 0.61
CA VAL A 43 -6.66 -12.02 -0.74
C VAL A 43 -8.08 -12.56 -0.74
N LYS A 44 -8.31 -13.72 -0.08
CA LYS A 44 -9.64 -14.35 -0.01
C LYS A 44 -10.67 -13.49 0.75
N ASN A 45 -10.23 -12.75 1.75
CA ASN A 45 -11.11 -11.95 2.61
C ASN A 45 -11.19 -10.47 2.21
N GLY A 46 -10.62 -10.06 1.07
CA GLY A 46 -10.66 -8.67 0.60
C GLY A 46 -9.97 -7.69 1.56
N VAL A 47 -8.86 -8.11 2.16
CA VAL A 47 -8.10 -7.31 3.13
C VAL A 47 -7.41 -6.15 2.42
N SER A 48 -7.59 -4.92 2.91
CA SER A 48 -6.89 -3.76 2.36
C SER A 48 -5.45 -3.66 2.84
N ASP A 49 -5.22 -3.91 4.13
CA ASP A 49 -3.89 -3.83 4.74
C ASP A 49 -3.65 -4.99 5.72
N ILE A 50 -2.44 -5.52 5.74
CA ILE A 50 -1.94 -6.50 6.72
C ILE A 50 -0.91 -5.80 7.58
N HIS A 51 -1.12 -5.79 8.89
CA HIS A 51 -0.17 -5.25 9.86
C HIS A 51 0.51 -6.40 10.60
N ILE A 52 1.84 -6.39 10.61
CA ILE A 52 2.69 -7.39 11.24
C ILE A 52 3.64 -6.66 12.18
N THR A 53 3.48 -6.89 13.49
CA THR A 53 4.24 -6.22 14.55
C THR A 53 4.52 -7.21 15.68
N ALA A 54 5.69 -7.16 16.28
CA ALA A 54 6.01 -7.96 17.45
C ALA A 54 5.12 -7.59 18.65
N GLY A 55 4.73 -8.59 19.43
CA GLY A 55 3.83 -8.42 20.59
C GLY A 55 2.34 -8.48 20.26
N LEU A 56 1.97 -8.62 18.99
CA LEU A 56 0.59 -8.76 18.52
C LEU A 56 0.48 -9.92 17.52
N PRO A 57 -0.70 -10.57 17.39
CA PRO A 57 -0.96 -11.41 16.24
C PRO A 57 -1.04 -10.54 14.97
N PRO A 58 -0.87 -11.11 13.77
CA PRO A 58 -1.15 -10.38 12.52
C PRO A 58 -2.54 -9.74 12.55
N VAL A 59 -2.64 -8.49 12.11
CA VAL A 59 -3.90 -7.74 12.10
C VAL A 59 -4.28 -7.40 10.67
N PHE A 60 -5.49 -7.74 10.27
CA PHE A 60 -6.06 -7.41 8.98
C PHE A 60 -6.95 -6.17 9.06
N ARG A 61 -6.85 -5.29 8.07
CA ARG A 61 -7.84 -4.23 7.87
C ARG A 61 -8.84 -4.70 6.82
N ILE A 62 -10.11 -4.83 7.22
CA ILE A 62 -11.23 -5.24 6.36
C ILE A 62 -12.32 -4.18 6.51
N ASP A 63 -12.76 -3.58 5.41
CA ASP A 63 -13.77 -2.51 5.39
C ASP A 63 -13.48 -1.38 6.40
N GLY A 64 -12.22 -0.98 6.51
CA GLY A 64 -11.75 0.05 7.43
C GLY A 64 -11.51 -0.43 8.88
N HIS A 65 -11.98 -1.61 9.26
CA HIS A 65 -11.87 -2.15 10.62
C HIS A 65 -10.65 -3.04 10.81
N MET A 66 -9.95 -2.87 11.94
CA MET A 66 -8.81 -3.68 12.32
C MET A 66 -9.27 -4.99 12.97
N ARG A 67 -8.88 -6.13 12.41
CA ARG A 67 -9.27 -7.47 12.89
C ARG A 67 -8.04 -8.33 13.17
N PRO A 68 -7.71 -8.57 14.46
CA PRO A 68 -6.63 -9.50 14.82
C PRO A 68 -6.95 -10.90 14.32
N GLN A 69 -5.94 -11.57 13.80
CA GLN A 69 -6.08 -12.93 13.31
C GLN A 69 -5.96 -13.95 14.46
N LYS A 70 -6.64 -15.08 14.34
CA LYS A 70 -6.61 -16.17 15.32
C LYS A 70 -5.30 -16.98 15.18
N THR A 71 -4.18 -16.33 15.39
CA THR A 71 -2.84 -16.92 15.33
C THR A 71 -2.08 -16.60 16.62
N LYS A 72 -0.88 -17.17 16.78
CA LYS A 72 -0.02 -16.81 17.90
C LYS A 72 0.36 -15.33 17.87
N VAL A 73 0.68 -14.78 19.02
CA VAL A 73 1.34 -13.48 19.16
C VAL A 73 2.74 -13.59 18.57
N LEU A 74 3.11 -12.66 17.70
CA LEU A 74 4.39 -12.67 17.00
C LEU A 74 5.51 -12.17 17.92
N THR A 75 6.64 -12.87 17.91
CA THR A 75 7.89 -12.43 18.52
C THR A 75 8.67 -11.56 17.53
N GLY A 76 9.75 -10.91 18.01
CA GLY A 76 10.69 -10.18 17.14
C GLY A 76 11.34 -11.09 16.09
N ASP A 77 11.64 -12.34 16.46
CA ASP A 77 12.21 -13.33 15.52
C ASP A 77 11.19 -13.76 14.47
N ASP A 78 9.92 -13.92 14.84
CA ASP A 78 8.85 -14.23 13.90
C ASP A 78 8.69 -13.10 12.87
N THR A 79 8.65 -11.83 13.31
CA THR A 79 8.50 -10.70 12.41
C THR A 79 9.72 -10.55 11.48
N ASN A 80 10.92 -10.80 11.98
CA ASN A 80 12.13 -10.80 11.19
C ASN A 80 12.15 -11.94 10.15
N GLY A 81 11.71 -13.14 10.54
CA GLY A 81 11.55 -14.27 9.62
C GLY A 81 10.54 -14.01 8.51
N LEU A 82 9.37 -13.47 8.86
CA LEU A 82 8.33 -13.09 7.91
C LEU A 82 8.83 -11.99 6.94
N MET A 83 9.55 -11.00 7.45
CA MET A 83 10.14 -9.94 6.65
C MET A 83 11.15 -10.51 5.64
N LYS A 84 12.10 -11.31 6.10
CA LYS A 84 13.13 -11.91 5.22
C LYS A 84 12.54 -12.76 4.10
N ALA A 85 11.40 -13.40 4.31
CA ALA A 85 10.76 -14.26 3.34
C ALA A 85 10.23 -13.50 2.10
N ILE A 86 9.89 -12.21 2.22
CA ILE A 86 9.30 -11.44 1.13
C ILE A 86 10.11 -10.21 0.72
N THR A 87 11.08 -9.79 1.55
CA THR A 87 11.84 -8.55 1.34
C THR A 87 13.07 -8.83 0.49
N PRO A 88 13.25 -8.17 -0.67
CA PRO A 88 14.46 -8.27 -1.46
C PRO A 88 15.70 -7.87 -0.67
N GLU A 89 16.86 -8.47 -0.96
CA GLU A 89 18.11 -8.25 -0.25
C GLU A 89 18.51 -6.77 -0.20
N ARG A 90 18.35 -6.05 -1.30
CA ARG A 90 18.57 -4.60 -1.36
C ARG A 90 17.73 -3.84 -0.31
N CYS A 91 16.45 -4.20 -0.15
CA CYS A 91 15.55 -3.54 0.81
C CYS A 91 15.86 -3.95 2.25
N GLN A 92 16.44 -5.14 2.47
CA GLN A 92 16.94 -5.55 3.79
C GLN A 92 18.16 -4.71 4.20
N LEU A 93 19.08 -4.43 3.27
CA LEU A 93 20.21 -3.53 3.51
C LEU A 93 19.73 -2.10 3.80
N GLU A 94 18.79 -1.60 3.02
CA GLU A 94 18.19 -0.27 3.25
C GLU A 94 17.51 -0.18 4.63
N LEU A 95 16.76 -1.22 5.03
CA LEU A 95 16.17 -1.32 6.37
C LEU A 95 17.23 -1.30 7.47
N ALA A 96 18.38 -1.96 7.24
CA ALA A 96 19.49 -1.96 8.20
C ALA A 96 20.11 -0.58 8.38
N GLU A 97 20.32 0.15 7.28
CA GLU A 97 20.97 1.46 7.23
C GLU A 97 20.04 2.60 7.62
N LYS A 98 18.85 2.68 7.02
CA LYS A 98 17.92 3.80 7.15
C LYS A 98 16.79 3.56 8.16
N GLY A 99 16.63 2.32 8.64
CA GLY A 99 15.54 1.95 9.55
C GLY A 99 14.20 1.70 8.90
N GLY A 100 14.09 1.83 7.57
CA GLY A 100 12.86 1.55 6.80
C GLY A 100 13.13 1.37 5.33
N SER A 101 12.24 0.68 4.62
CA SER A 101 12.26 0.53 3.16
C SER A 101 10.85 0.23 2.64
N ASP A 102 10.54 0.74 1.45
CA ASP A 102 9.28 0.50 0.74
C ASP A 102 9.56 -0.25 -0.57
N PHE A 103 8.73 -1.25 -0.88
CA PHE A 103 8.86 -2.00 -2.13
C PHE A 103 7.54 -2.64 -2.57
N GLY A 104 7.45 -3.00 -3.84
CA GLY A 104 6.35 -3.78 -4.39
C GLY A 104 6.63 -5.28 -4.30
N PHE A 105 5.67 -6.06 -3.81
CA PHE A 105 5.72 -7.51 -3.74
C PHE A 105 4.59 -8.12 -4.56
N ALA A 106 4.91 -9.08 -5.44
CA ALA A 106 3.93 -9.84 -6.22
C ALA A 106 3.74 -11.22 -5.58
N PHE A 107 2.53 -11.54 -5.19
CA PHE A 107 2.15 -12.85 -4.68
C PHE A 107 1.55 -13.68 -5.80
N GLY A 108 2.41 -14.28 -6.60
CA GLY A 108 2.04 -14.96 -7.82
C GLY A 108 1.19 -14.07 -8.74
N ASP A 109 0.17 -14.67 -9.36
CA ASP A 109 -0.84 -13.95 -10.15
C ASP A 109 -2.06 -13.50 -9.31
N MET A 110 -2.11 -13.87 -8.02
CA MET A 110 -3.26 -13.64 -7.15
C MET A 110 -3.39 -12.20 -6.70
N ALA A 111 -2.29 -11.58 -6.27
CA ALA A 111 -2.32 -10.22 -5.73
C ALA A 111 -0.96 -9.53 -5.81
N ARG A 112 -0.98 -8.21 -5.65
CA ARG A 112 0.20 -7.39 -5.42
C ARG A 112 0.04 -6.62 -4.15
N PHE A 113 1.18 -6.39 -3.50
CA PHE A 113 1.23 -5.63 -2.27
C PHE A 113 2.30 -4.54 -2.38
N ARG A 114 1.97 -3.36 -1.88
CA ARG A 114 2.96 -2.37 -1.47
C ARG A 114 3.36 -2.74 -0.05
N VAL A 115 4.62 -2.99 0.17
CA VAL A 115 5.17 -3.39 1.47
C VAL A 115 6.03 -2.26 2.01
N SER A 116 5.72 -1.83 3.21
CA SER A 116 6.53 -0.91 4.01
C SER A 116 7.10 -1.69 5.19
N VAL A 117 8.42 -1.82 5.26
CA VAL A 117 9.14 -2.44 6.39
C VAL A 117 9.89 -1.38 7.16
N PHE A 118 9.85 -1.45 8.49
CA PHE A 118 10.51 -0.47 9.35
C PHE A 118 10.89 -1.05 10.71
N LYS A 119 11.87 -0.40 11.36
CA LYS A 119 12.26 -0.72 12.73
C LYS A 119 11.37 0.02 13.72
N GLN A 120 10.80 -0.70 14.68
CA GLN A 120 9.98 -0.16 15.76
C GLN A 120 10.38 -0.78 17.08
N ARG A 121 10.82 0.03 18.05
CA ARG A 121 11.21 -0.41 19.40
C ARG A 121 12.20 -1.59 19.39
N GLY A 122 13.18 -1.55 18.51
CA GLY A 122 14.20 -2.59 18.37
C GLY A 122 13.77 -3.86 17.61
N THR A 123 12.52 -3.95 17.17
CA THR A 123 12.00 -5.06 16.37
C THR A 123 11.64 -4.59 14.96
N VAL A 124 11.47 -5.53 14.03
CA VAL A 124 10.98 -5.26 12.68
C VAL A 124 9.45 -5.30 12.69
N ALA A 125 8.84 -4.31 12.08
CA ALA A 125 7.42 -4.29 11.77
C ALA A 125 7.23 -4.08 10.26
N MET A 126 6.06 -4.50 9.72
CA MET A 126 5.72 -4.27 8.33
C MET A 126 4.23 -4.10 8.13
N VAL A 127 3.91 -3.30 7.12
CA VAL A 127 2.55 -3.09 6.63
C VAL A 127 2.52 -3.47 5.16
N LEU A 128 1.60 -4.36 4.79
CA LEU A 128 1.40 -4.78 3.41
C LEU A 128 0.04 -4.27 2.96
N ARG A 129 0.02 -3.33 2.03
CA ARG A 129 -1.21 -2.82 1.40
C ARG A 129 -1.49 -3.59 0.13
N GLN A 130 -2.67 -4.20 0.05
CA GLN A 130 -3.09 -4.89 -1.17
C GLN A 130 -3.40 -3.88 -2.28
N ILE A 131 -2.82 -4.11 -3.45
CA ILE A 131 -3.09 -3.32 -4.66
C ILE A 131 -4.15 -4.06 -5.45
N PRO A 132 -5.26 -3.41 -5.82
CA PRO A 132 -6.30 -4.05 -6.63
C PRO A 132 -5.73 -4.56 -7.96
N ASN A 133 -5.93 -5.84 -8.27
CA ASN A 133 -5.51 -6.43 -9.55
C ASN A 133 -6.47 -6.13 -10.70
N LYS A 134 -7.71 -5.73 -10.37
CA LYS A 134 -8.75 -5.47 -11.36
C LYS A 134 -8.69 -4.02 -11.79
N LEU A 135 -8.29 -3.79 -13.03
CA LEU A 135 -8.42 -2.50 -13.67
C LEU A 135 -9.91 -2.24 -13.99
N LEU A 136 -10.40 -1.10 -13.57
CA LEU A 136 -11.71 -0.63 -13.97
C LEU A 136 -11.61 0.03 -15.36
N THR A 137 -12.68 -0.06 -16.14
CA THR A 137 -12.72 0.65 -17.42
C THR A 137 -13.03 2.13 -17.22
N PRO A 138 -12.67 3.01 -18.18
CA PRO A 138 -13.02 4.43 -18.09
C PRO A 138 -14.54 4.66 -17.90
N GLU A 139 -15.39 3.83 -18.51
CA GLU A 139 -16.85 3.89 -18.37
C GLU A 139 -17.30 3.56 -16.94
N GLN A 140 -16.72 2.50 -16.34
CA GLN A 140 -17.03 2.12 -14.95
C GLN A 140 -16.62 3.20 -13.94
N LEU A 141 -15.60 4.00 -14.29
CA LEU A 141 -15.16 5.13 -13.49
C LEU A 141 -15.96 6.42 -13.77
N GLY A 142 -16.88 6.41 -14.72
CA GLY A 142 -17.62 7.60 -15.12
C GLY A 142 -16.76 8.65 -15.83
N VAL A 143 -15.66 8.25 -16.45
CA VAL A 143 -14.77 9.16 -17.19
C VAL A 143 -15.50 9.66 -18.45
N PRO A 144 -15.64 10.99 -18.64
CA PRO A 144 -16.30 11.56 -19.81
C PRO A 144 -15.63 11.17 -21.13
N GLN A 145 -16.42 11.00 -22.20
CA GLN A 145 -15.90 10.61 -23.52
C GLN A 145 -14.84 11.57 -24.06
N VAL A 146 -14.95 12.86 -23.76
CA VAL A 146 -13.98 13.87 -24.18
C VAL A 146 -12.57 13.54 -23.67
N VAL A 147 -12.43 12.95 -22.50
CA VAL A 147 -11.13 12.55 -21.93
C VAL A 147 -10.48 11.46 -22.78
N LYS A 148 -11.26 10.47 -23.25
CA LYS A 148 -10.76 9.45 -24.19
C LYS A 148 -10.24 10.09 -25.48
N THR A 149 -11.02 10.99 -26.08
CA THR A 149 -10.59 11.72 -27.28
C THR A 149 -9.31 12.54 -27.07
N MET A 150 -9.11 13.06 -25.84
CA MET A 150 -7.89 13.79 -25.49
C MET A 150 -6.67 12.87 -25.39
N VAL A 151 -6.78 11.72 -24.76
CA VAL A 151 -5.64 10.80 -24.59
C VAL A 151 -5.30 10.02 -25.87
N GLU A 152 -6.20 9.96 -26.84
CA GLU A 152 -5.98 9.39 -28.17
C GLU A 152 -5.11 10.28 -29.08
N ARG A 153 -4.90 11.54 -28.71
CA ARG A 153 -4.09 12.47 -29.54
C ARG A 153 -2.64 12.02 -29.59
N PRO A 154 -1.98 12.12 -30.76
CA PRO A 154 -0.61 11.60 -30.94
C PRO A 154 0.46 12.40 -30.20
N ARG A 155 0.13 13.58 -29.67
CA ARG A 155 1.06 14.46 -28.94
C ARG A 155 0.31 15.41 -28.02
N GLY A 156 0.97 15.80 -26.96
CA GLY A 156 0.44 16.71 -25.94
C GLY A 156 0.83 16.29 -24.54
N LEU A 157 0.35 17.05 -23.58
CA LEU A 157 0.47 16.74 -22.14
C LEU A 157 -0.94 16.65 -21.58
N PHE A 158 -1.23 15.55 -20.89
CA PHE A 158 -2.48 15.34 -20.16
C PHE A 158 -2.18 15.20 -18.69
N LEU A 159 -2.74 16.06 -17.84
CA LEU A 159 -2.52 16.08 -16.41
C LEU A 159 -3.77 15.61 -15.65
N VAL A 160 -3.57 14.69 -14.71
CA VAL A 160 -4.61 14.26 -13.75
C VAL A 160 -4.20 14.74 -12.37
N THR A 161 -4.93 15.70 -11.83
CA THR A 161 -4.63 16.33 -10.54
C THR A 161 -5.76 16.13 -9.54
N GLY A 162 -5.45 16.28 -8.26
CA GLY A 162 -6.42 16.17 -7.17
C GLY A 162 -5.77 15.69 -5.86
N PRO A 163 -6.50 15.70 -4.74
CA PRO A 163 -6.00 15.23 -3.45
C PRO A 163 -5.72 13.72 -3.44
N THR A 164 -5.04 13.24 -2.40
CA THR A 164 -4.83 11.80 -2.19
C THR A 164 -6.17 11.09 -2.02
N GLY A 165 -6.33 9.92 -2.63
CA GLY A 165 -7.57 9.15 -2.59
C GLY A 165 -8.65 9.59 -3.59
N SER A 166 -8.43 10.64 -4.41
CA SER A 166 -9.40 11.10 -5.42
C SER A 166 -9.50 10.21 -6.67
N GLY A 167 -8.76 9.11 -6.74
CA GLY A 167 -8.79 8.19 -7.87
C GLY A 167 -7.85 8.52 -9.02
N LYS A 168 -6.87 9.42 -8.85
CA LYS A 168 -5.91 9.80 -9.91
C LYS A 168 -5.23 8.60 -10.57
N SER A 169 -4.56 7.77 -9.75
CA SER A 169 -3.84 6.58 -10.24
C SER A 169 -4.79 5.58 -10.89
N THR A 170 -5.98 5.39 -10.32
CA THR A 170 -7.02 4.51 -10.87
C THR A 170 -7.50 5.00 -12.24
N THR A 171 -7.72 6.31 -12.37
CA THR A 171 -8.14 6.93 -13.65
C THR A 171 -7.04 6.82 -14.70
N LEU A 172 -5.77 7.12 -14.34
CA LEU A 172 -4.64 6.97 -15.25
C LEU A 172 -4.48 5.51 -15.68
N ALA A 173 -4.56 4.56 -14.75
CA ALA A 173 -4.46 3.14 -15.07
C ALA A 173 -5.58 2.69 -16.03
N ALA A 174 -6.81 3.15 -15.83
CA ALA A 174 -7.92 2.85 -16.72
C ALA A 174 -7.70 3.42 -18.14
N LEU A 175 -7.21 4.65 -18.25
CA LEU A 175 -6.91 5.28 -19.53
C LEU A 175 -5.75 4.60 -20.27
N ILE A 176 -4.68 4.24 -19.53
CA ILE A 176 -3.55 3.49 -20.08
C ILE A 176 -3.99 2.10 -20.56
N ASP A 177 -4.82 1.40 -19.77
CA ASP A 177 -5.34 0.10 -20.18
C ASP A 177 -6.25 0.18 -21.40
N TYR A 178 -7.05 1.24 -21.51
CA TYR A 178 -7.85 1.55 -22.69
C TYR A 178 -6.97 1.74 -23.93
N LEU A 179 -5.93 2.57 -23.84
CA LEU A 179 -4.99 2.80 -24.95
C LEU A 179 -4.28 1.49 -25.36
N ASN A 180 -3.82 0.71 -24.37
CA ASN A 180 -3.15 -0.58 -24.57
C ASN A 180 -4.07 -1.64 -25.23
N ALA A 181 -5.38 -1.55 -24.99
CA ALA A 181 -6.36 -2.44 -25.63
C ALA A 181 -6.78 -1.99 -27.02
N THR A 182 -6.73 -0.67 -27.29
CA THR A 182 -7.28 -0.07 -28.52
C THR A 182 -6.20 0.12 -29.58
N TYR A 183 -5.02 0.59 -29.19
CA TYR A 183 -3.96 1.02 -30.10
C TYR A 183 -2.68 0.19 -29.98
N GLU A 184 -1.92 0.07 -31.06
CA GLU A 184 -0.60 -0.56 -31.10
C GLU A 184 0.50 0.47 -30.78
N HIS A 185 0.50 0.99 -29.56
CA HIS A 185 1.48 1.97 -29.09
C HIS A 185 2.52 1.34 -28.19
N HIS A 186 3.73 1.88 -28.18
CA HIS A 186 4.73 1.58 -27.17
C HIS A 186 4.46 2.46 -25.95
N ILE A 187 3.96 1.86 -24.85
CA ILE A 187 3.58 2.56 -23.63
C ILE A 187 4.65 2.35 -22.57
N ILE A 188 5.17 3.44 -22.02
CA ILE A 188 6.16 3.43 -20.92
C ILE A 188 5.50 4.10 -19.73
N THR A 189 5.49 3.41 -18.57
CA THR A 189 5.07 3.98 -17.29
C THR A 189 6.27 4.12 -16.36
N ILE A 190 6.32 5.24 -15.61
CA ILE A 190 7.30 5.51 -14.58
C ILE A 190 6.52 5.74 -13.29
N GLU A 191 6.65 4.83 -12.35
CA GLU A 191 5.86 4.79 -11.12
C GLU A 191 6.73 4.47 -9.92
N ASP A 192 6.45 5.08 -8.75
CA ASP A 192 7.18 4.83 -7.50
C ASP A 192 6.22 4.76 -6.30
N PRO A 193 5.93 3.52 -5.82
CA PRO A 193 6.09 2.23 -6.48
C PRO A 193 5.02 1.99 -7.56
N ILE A 194 5.17 0.92 -8.35
CA ILE A 194 4.17 0.52 -9.34
C ILE A 194 2.88 0.12 -8.63
N GLU A 195 1.78 0.85 -8.90
CA GLU A 195 0.47 0.58 -8.31
C GLU A 195 -0.37 -0.37 -9.17
N PHE A 196 -0.31 -0.26 -10.50
CA PHE A 196 -1.10 -1.08 -11.41
C PHE A 196 -0.24 -1.84 -12.41
N TYR A 197 -0.67 -3.05 -12.74
CA TYR A 197 0.03 -3.89 -13.69
C TYR A 197 -0.74 -3.96 -15.01
N HIS A 198 -0.17 -3.38 -16.06
CA HIS A 198 -0.69 -3.50 -17.41
C HIS A 198 -0.05 -4.70 -18.12
N ARG A 199 -0.84 -5.69 -18.52
CA ARG A 199 -0.38 -6.75 -19.42
C ARG A 199 -0.40 -6.21 -20.84
N SER A 200 0.62 -6.47 -21.64
CA SER A 200 0.60 -6.13 -23.08
C SER A 200 -0.57 -6.81 -23.75
N LYS A 201 -1.41 -6.04 -24.43
CA LYS A 201 -2.59 -6.50 -25.18
C LYS A 201 -2.35 -6.41 -26.66
N LYS A 202 -2.23 -5.20 -27.22
CA LYS A 202 -1.90 -4.93 -28.61
C LYS A 202 -0.49 -4.37 -28.79
N ASP A 203 0.13 -3.91 -27.71
CA ASP A 203 1.49 -3.40 -27.72
C ASP A 203 2.50 -4.49 -28.08
N ARG A 204 3.36 -4.21 -29.06
CA ARG A 204 4.40 -5.14 -29.53
C ARG A 204 5.55 -5.32 -28.55
N LYS A 205 5.82 -4.38 -27.65
CA LYS A 205 6.84 -4.48 -26.58
C LYS A 205 6.64 -3.36 -25.54
N SER A 206 5.92 -3.60 -24.47
CA SER A 206 5.97 -2.71 -23.31
C SER A 206 7.26 -2.98 -22.53
N THR A 207 8.21 -2.08 -22.60
CA THR A 207 9.39 -2.12 -21.74
C THR A 207 9.06 -1.39 -20.45
N ARG A 208 8.91 -2.14 -19.35
CA ARG A 208 8.77 -1.55 -18.02
C ARG A 208 10.12 -1.09 -17.55
N LEU A 209 10.27 0.20 -17.37
CA LEU A 209 11.32 0.74 -16.54
C LEU A 209 10.86 0.58 -15.07
N LYS A 210 11.45 -0.36 -14.33
CA LYS A 210 11.41 -0.30 -12.88
C LYS A 210 12.07 1.01 -12.50
N SER A 211 11.38 1.86 -11.71
CA SER A 211 12.08 2.98 -11.10
C SER A 211 13.14 2.40 -10.17
N SER A 212 14.37 2.41 -10.60
CA SER A 212 15.50 2.28 -9.71
C SER A 212 15.65 3.65 -9.08
N HIS A 213 15.54 3.76 -7.76
CA HIS A 213 16.03 4.91 -7.04
C HIS A 213 17.51 5.08 -7.38
N SER A 214 17.82 5.86 -8.38
CA SER A 214 19.14 6.42 -8.53
C SER A 214 19.22 7.60 -7.58
N SER A 215 19.68 7.37 -6.36
CA SER A 215 20.21 8.44 -5.52
C SER A 215 21.41 9.02 -6.26
N VAL A 216 21.18 10.11 -7.00
CA VAL A 216 22.27 10.98 -7.41
C VAL A 216 22.70 11.71 -6.16
N SER A 217 23.73 11.19 -5.49
CA SER A 217 24.49 11.94 -4.50
C SER A 217 25.26 13.01 -5.25
N ARG A 218 25.01 14.27 -4.96
CA ARG A 218 25.92 15.37 -5.19
C ARG A 218 26.92 15.43 -4.05
#